data_823258c02d6badcbd84fb3f08224e97f
#
_entry.id   823258c02d6badcbd84fb3f08224e97f
#
_cell.length_a   1.000
_cell.length_b   1.000
_cell.length_c   1.000
_cell.angle_alpha   90.00
_cell.angle_beta   90.00
_cell.angle_gamma   90.00
#
_symmetry.space_group_name_H-M   'P 1'
#
loop_
_entity.id
_entity.type
_entity.pdbx_description
1 polymer ?
#
loop_
_entity_poly.entity_id
_entity_poly.type
_entity_poly.pdbx_seq_one_letter_code
_entity_poly.pdbx_strand_id
1 'polypeptide(L)'
;MPIALSRRRFLLGTAGALGAAALGDGFLIEPAAIAVTRHDVPIPDLPHELDGFTIACVTDVHLHDGMHRAARATLARLAHERPHLVALIGDICNRRIDLDDLVAFAGRARGSVATVATLGNWEHDAGIDRRTGETAYSLAGVELLYNSTTRIRVGTAALTVVGIDDPVLGQPDVAAATRGLDGREPCVWVLHAPGYVDKIQPGAVPRPAAIISGHTHGGQVRLPLYTPYTPYGSGRFVAGWYRDTLAPLYVSRGIGTVVLPARLFCPPELPIFTLRKVGRTA
;
A
#
# COMPACT_ATOMS: atom_id res chain seq x y z
N MET A 1 -32.16 48.90 1.56
CA MET A 1 -31.43 48.87 2.81
C MET A 1 -30.46 47.66 2.79
N PRO A 2 -29.15 47.80 2.92
CA PRO A 2 -28.29 46.64 3.03
C PRO A 2 -28.53 45.91 4.35
N ILE A 3 -28.82 44.62 4.28
CA ILE A 3 -29.02 43.79 5.46
C ILE A 3 -27.63 43.62 6.13
N ALA A 4 -27.40 44.34 7.20
CA ALA A 4 -26.17 44.18 8.01
C ALA A 4 -26.24 42.82 8.71
N LEU A 5 -25.41 41.86 8.24
CA LEU A 5 -25.26 40.57 8.91
C LEU A 5 -24.61 40.80 10.27
N SER A 6 -25.25 40.32 11.35
CA SER A 6 -24.61 40.33 12.66
C SER A 6 -23.37 39.45 12.66
N ARG A 7 -22.32 39.83 13.43
CA ARG A 7 -21.06 39.09 13.56
C ARG A 7 -21.29 37.59 13.84
N ARG A 8 -22.29 37.25 14.67
CA ARG A 8 -22.67 35.87 15.00
C ARG A 8 -23.23 35.14 13.77
N ARG A 9 -24.11 35.76 12.97
CA ARG A 9 -24.67 35.16 11.74
C ARG A 9 -23.59 34.97 10.68
N PHE A 10 -22.67 35.90 10.55
CA PHE A 10 -21.52 35.79 9.66
C PHE A 10 -20.63 34.60 10.06
N LEU A 11 -20.25 34.48 11.35
CA LEU A 11 -19.41 33.37 11.83
C LEU A 11 -20.10 32.01 11.66
N LEU A 12 -21.40 31.91 11.99
CA LEU A 12 -22.16 30.66 11.82
C LEU A 12 -22.31 30.29 10.34
N GLY A 13 -22.56 31.27 9.48
CA GLY A 13 -22.65 31.06 8.02
C GLY A 13 -21.32 30.59 7.44
N THR A 14 -20.20 31.22 7.85
CA THR A 14 -18.86 30.81 7.40
C THR A 14 -18.51 29.41 7.88
N ALA A 15 -18.77 29.08 9.15
CA ALA A 15 -18.54 27.74 9.69
C ALA A 15 -19.39 26.68 8.97
N GLY A 16 -20.67 26.99 8.70
CA GLY A 16 -21.54 26.11 7.93
C GLY A 16 -21.05 25.88 6.48
N ALA A 17 -20.62 26.95 5.80
CA ALA A 17 -20.06 26.85 4.44
C ALA A 17 -18.76 26.03 4.40
N LEU A 18 -17.86 26.24 5.36
CA LEU A 18 -16.62 25.46 5.48
C LEU A 18 -16.91 23.99 5.78
N GLY A 19 -17.88 23.70 6.66
CA GLY A 19 -18.33 22.34 6.95
C GLY A 19 -18.92 21.65 5.71
N ALA A 20 -19.77 22.34 4.97
CA ALA A 20 -20.35 21.82 3.72
C ALA A 20 -19.28 21.58 2.65
N ALA A 21 -18.31 22.49 2.52
CA ALA A 21 -17.19 22.34 1.59
C ALA A 21 -16.30 21.13 1.96
N ALA A 22 -15.98 20.94 3.26
CA ALA A 22 -15.21 19.81 3.73
C ALA A 22 -15.95 18.47 3.51
N LEU A 23 -17.27 18.43 3.73
CA LEU A 23 -18.08 17.25 3.42
C LEU A 23 -18.10 16.98 1.90
N GLY A 24 -18.31 18.02 1.09
CA GLY A 24 -18.30 17.89 -0.38
C GLY A 24 -16.95 17.36 -0.89
N ASP A 25 -15.84 17.89 -0.40
CA ASP A 25 -14.51 17.42 -0.74
C ASP A 25 -14.31 15.97 -0.30
N GLY A 26 -14.61 15.68 0.97
CA GLY A 26 -14.36 14.37 1.59
C GLY A 26 -15.15 13.22 0.95
N PHE A 27 -16.34 13.47 0.42
CA PHE A 27 -17.15 12.43 -0.22
C PHE A 27 -17.03 12.38 -1.75
N LEU A 28 -16.79 13.51 -2.41
CA LEU A 28 -16.90 13.60 -3.87
C LEU A 28 -15.56 13.76 -4.59
N ILE A 29 -14.59 14.43 -3.98
CA ILE A 29 -13.33 14.81 -4.63
C ILE A 29 -12.17 13.98 -4.09
N GLU A 30 -11.86 14.11 -2.80
CA GLU A 30 -10.68 13.52 -2.19
C GLU A 30 -10.60 11.99 -2.38
N PRO A 31 -11.70 11.18 -2.28
CA PRO A 31 -11.62 9.73 -2.46
C PRO A 31 -11.11 9.27 -3.83
N ALA A 32 -11.12 10.13 -4.84
CA ALA A 32 -10.61 9.81 -6.17
C ALA A 32 -9.35 10.60 -6.56
N ALA A 33 -8.86 11.48 -5.68
CA ALA A 33 -7.69 12.33 -5.89
C ALA A 33 -6.39 11.58 -5.56
N ILE A 34 -5.98 10.65 -6.43
CA ILE A 34 -4.78 9.82 -6.18
C ILE A 34 -3.52 10.69 -6.14
N ALA A 35 -2.91 10.75 -4.96
CA ALA A 35 -1.62 11.39 -4.75
C ALA A 35 -0.49 10.43 -5.11
N VAL A 36 0.29 10.73 -6.14
CA VAL A 36 1.52 9.99 -6.44
C VAL A 36 2.64 10.57 -5.58
N THR A 37 3.17 9.75 -4.66
CA THR A 37 4.30 10.13 -3.81
C THR A 37 5.56 9.40 -4.23
N ARG A 38 6.73 10.05 -4.09
CA ARG A 38 8.01 9.48 -4.52
C ARG A 38 8.98 9.44 -3.37
N HIS A 39 9.63 8.28 -3.23
CA HIS A 39 10.50 7.98 -2.10
C HIS A 39 11.77 7.31 -2.59
N ASP A 40 12.92 7.82 -2.23
CA ASP A 40 14.18 7.11 -2.44
C ASP A 40 14.41 6.09 -1.33
N VAL A 41 14.82 4.88 -1.72
CA VAL A 41 15.25 3.79 -0.83
C VAL A 41 16.77 3.63 -0.99
N PRO A 42 17.55 4.22 -0.09
CA PRO A 42 19.00 4.13 -0.14
C PRO A 42 19.47 2.72 0.24
N ILE A 43 20.22 2.07 -0.63
CA ILE A 43 20.78 0.73 -0.42
C ILE A 43 22.28 0.78 -0.61
N PRO A 44 23.07 0.50 0.45
CA PRO A 44 24.52 0.33 0.32
C PRO A 44 24.87 -0.84 -0.63
N ASP A 45 25.89 -0.66 -1.43
CA ASP A 45 26.39 -1.67 -2.38
C ASP A 45 25.35 -2.18 -3.39
N LEU A 46 24.29 -1.40 -3.65
CA LEU A 46 23.27 -1.76 -4.67
C LEU A 46 23.97 -1.99 -6.02
N PRO A 47 23.72 -3.14 -6.70
CA PRO A 47 24.14 -3.34 -8.07
C PRO A 47 23.68 -2.17 -8.97
N HIS A 48 24.52 -1.78 -9.93
CA HIS A 48 24.22 -0.61 -10.76
C HIS A 48 22.98 -0.81 -11.63
N GLU A 49 22.67 -2.05 -12.00
CA GLU A 49 21.46 -2.42 -12.77
C GLU A 49 20.17 -2.16 -12.01
N LEU A 50 20.24 -2.11 -10.67
CA LEU A 50 19.10 -1.83 -9.80
C LEU A 50 19.02 -0.37 -9.34
N ASP A 51 20.06 0.44 -9.62
CA ASP A 51 19.99 1.88 -9.32
C ASP A 51 18.97 2.56 -10.24
N GLY A 52 17.99 3.23 -9.64
CA GLY A 52 16.84 3.78 -10.37
C GLY A 52 15.68 2.78 -10.60
N PHE A 53 15.78 1.52 -10.13
CA PHE A 53 14.66 0.58 -10.19
C PHE A 53 13.50 1.09 -9.35
N THR A 54 12.29 1.12 -9.95
CA THR A 54 11.10 1.70 -9.31
C THR A 54 10.08 0.63 -8.91
N ILE A 55 9.52 0.78 -7.72
CA ILE A 55 8.49 -0.09 -7.14
C ILE A 55 7.26 0.77 -6.84
N ALA A 56 6.11 0.45 -7.43
CA ALA A 56 4.83 1.05 -7.06
C ALA A 56 4.13 0.16 -6.03
N CYS A 57 3.65 0.76 -4.94
CA CYS A 57 2.79 0.11 -3.97
C CYS A 57 1.32 0.42 -4.27
N VAL A 58 0.52 -0.64 -4.42
CA VAL A 58 -0.94 -0.56 -4.54
C VAL A 58 -1.54 -1.44 -3.45
N THR A 59 -2.32 -0.87 -2.58
CA THR A 59 -2.93 -1.57 -1.44
C THR A 59 -4.28 -0.97 -1.10
N ASP A 60 -5.11 -1.72 -0.41
CA ASP A 60 -6.39 -1.23 0.11
C ASP A 60 -7.28 -0.64 -1.01
N VAL A 61 -7.40 -1.37 -2.11
CA VAL A 61 -8.24 -0.92 -3.25
C VAL A 61 -9.71 -1.12 -2.95
N HIS A 62 -10.06 -2.22 -2.28
CA HIS A 62 -11.42 -2.56 -1.86
C HIS A 62 -12.43 -2.58 -3.01
N LEU A 63 -12.11 -3.31 -4.06
CA LEU A 63 -13.03 -3.52 -5.16
C LEU A 63 -14.30 -4.23 -4.67
N HIS A 64 -15.44 -3.69 -5.07
CA HIS A 64 -16.76 -4.27 -4.86
C HIS A 64 -17.71 -3.74 -5.93
N ASP A 65 -18.52 -4.60 -6.51
CA ASP A 65 -19.46 -4.25 -7.58
C ASP A 65 -18.80 -3.47 -8.75
N GLY A 66 -17.59 -3.91 -9.14
CA GLY A 66 -16.81 -3.32 -10.24
C GLY A 66 -15.69 -2.36 -9.79
N MET A 67 -15.03 -1.78 -10.78
CA MET A 67 -13.95 -0.80 -10.55
C MET A 67 -14.51 0.59 -10.25
N HIS A 68 -14.34 1.07 -9.03
CA HIS A 68 -14.69 2.44 -8.63
C HIS A 68 -13.72 3.50 -9.19
N ARG A 69 -14.02 4.80 -8.97
CA ARG A 69 -13.24 5.92 -9.55
C ARG A 69 -11.78 5.91 -9.14
N ALA A 70 -11.47 5.65 -7.86
CA ALA A 70 -10.10 5.60 -7.37
C ALA A 70 -9.29 4.45 -8.02
N ALA A 71 -9.89 3.26 -8.17
CA ALA A 71 -9.24 2.13 -8.85
C ALA A 71 -8.88 2.47 -10.31
N ARG A 72 -9.82 3.05 -11.07
CA ARG A 72 -9.56 3.50 -12.45
C ARG A 72 -8.49 4.58 -12.52
N ALA A 73 -8.51 5.56 -11.60
CA ALA A 73 -7.50 6.61 -11.54
C ALA A 73 -6.11 6.04 -11.22
N THR A 74 -6.02 5.05 -10.31
CA THR A 74 -4.77 4.36 -10.00
C THR A 74 -4.20 3.65 -11.23
N LEU A 75 -5.02 2.93 -12.00
CA LEU A 75 -4.57 2.29 -13.24
C LEU A 75 -4.05 3.30 -14.25
N ALA A 76 -4.70 4.46 -14.38
CA ALA A 76 -4.22 5.54 -15.26
C ALA A 76 -2.87 6.12 -14.79
N ARG A 77 -2.69 6.27 -13.45
CA ARG A 77 -1.40 6.71 -12.89
C ARG A 77 -0.30 5.67 -13.11
N LEU A 78 -0.57 4.38 -12.86
CA LEU A 78 0.40 3.30 -13.13
C LEU A 78 0.83 3.26 -14.59
N ALA A 79 -0.11 3.42 -15.52
CA ALA A 79 0.20 3.46 -16.96
C ALA A 79 1.09 4.67 -17.34
N HIS A 80 0.98 5.79 -16.63
CA HIS A 80 1.82 6.97 -16.80
C HIS A 80 3.21 6.79 -16.15
N GLU A 81 3.24 6.34 -14.89
CA GLU A 81 4.48 6.18 -14.11
C GLU A 81 5.37 5.04 -14.60
N ARG A 82 4.77 3.99 -15.19
CA ARG A 82 5.46 2.82 -15.74
C ARG A 82 6.51 2.23 -14.80
N PRO A 83 6.15 1.88 -13.55
CA PRO A 83 7.11 1.33 -12.60
C PRO A 83 7.68 -0.01 -13.09
N HIS A 84 8.89 -0.36 -12.64
CA HIS A 84 9.48 -1.65 -12.95
C HIS A 84 8.74 -2.79 -12.25
N LEU A 85 8.40 -2.60 -10.99
CA LEU A 85 7.63 -3.54 -10.17
C LEU A 85 6.35 -2.88 -9.67
N VAL A 86 5.23 -3.60 -9.75
CA VAL A 86 4.01 -3.28 -9.00
C VAL A 86 3.84 -4.32 -7.90
N ALA A 87 3.69 -3.87 -6.65
CA ALA A 87 3.35 -4.70 -5.50
C ALA A 87 1.91 -4.41 -5.08
N LEU A 88 1.03 -5.41 -5.24
CA LEU A 88 -0.36 -5.40 -4.76
C LEU A 88 -0.35 -5.94 -3.33
N ILE A 89 -0.51 -5.07 -2.33
CA ILE A 89 -0.24 -5.42 -0.94
C ILE A 89 -1.55 -5.56 -0.15
N GLY A 90 -2.36 -6.54 -0.55
CA GLY A 90 -3.60 -6.92 0.13
C GLY A 90 -4.75 -5.92 0.03
N ASP A 91 -5.92 -6.39 0.42
CA ASP A 91 -7.20 -5.67 0.42
C ASP A 91 -7.55 -5.11 -0.96
N ILE A 92 -7.33 -5.92 -2.01
CA ILE A 92 -7.66 -5.54 -3.38
C ILE A 92 -9.15 -5.69 -3.66
N CYS A 93 -9.80 -6.75 -3.13
CA CYS A 93 -11.24 -6.92 -3.22
C CYS A 93 -11.88 -7.26 -1.87
N ASN A 94 -13.19 -6.98 -1.74
CA ASN A 94 -13.91 -7.13 -0.48
C ASN A 94 -14.61 -8.46 -0.32
N ARG A 95 -15.01 -9.12 -1.41
CA ARG A 95 -15.86 -10.31 -1.36
C ARG A 95 -15.39 -11.32 -2.38
N ARG A 96 -15.64 -12.60 -2.10
CA ARG A 96 -15.29 -13.69 -3.02
C ARG A 96 -15.97 -13.54 -4.40
N ILE A 97 -17.16 -12.93 -4.46
CA ILE A 97 -17.85 -12.66 -5.72
C ILE A 97 -17.15 -11.59 -6.57
N ASP A 98 -16.29 -10.78 -5.99
CA ASP A 98 -15.54 -9.72 -6.69
C ASP A 98 -14.19 -10.20 -7.26
N LEU A 99 -13.93 -11.53 -7.27
CA LEU A 99 -12.67 -12.09 -7.80
C LEU A 99 -12.43 -11.75 -9.27
N ASP A 100 -13.47 -11.67 -10.08
CA ASP A 100 -13.33 -11.26 -11.49
C ASP A 100 -12.87 -9.80 -11.60
N ASP A 101 -13.33 -8.93 -10.71
CA ASP A 101 -12.88 -7.54 -10.63
C ASP A 101 -11.40 -7.47 -10.17
N LEU A 102 -11.00 -8.30 -9.20
CA LEU A 102 -9.60 -8.45 -8.79
C LEU A 102 -8.72 -8.86 -9.97
N VAL A 103 -9.10 -9.91 -10.70
CA VAL A 103 -8.36 -10.40 -11.88
C VAL A 103 -8.24 -9.31 -12.94
N ALA A 104 -9.35 -8.61 -13.23
CA ALA A 104 -9.38 -7.54 -14.21
C ALA A 104 -8.52 -6.34 -13.80
N PHE A 105 -8.54 -5.97 -12.51
CA PHE A 105 -7.71 -4.89 -11.97
C PHE A 105 -6.23 -5.28 -11.95
N ALA A 106 -5.89 -6.42 -11.37
CA ALA A 106 -4.52 -6.90 -11.23
C ALA A 106 -3.85 -7.12 -12.61
N GLY A 107 -4.61 -7.63 -13.61
CA GLY A 107 -4.14 -7.79 -14.97
C GLY A 107 -3.78 -6.48 -15.68
N ARG A 108 -4.29 -5.35 -15.22
CA ARG A 108 -3.99 -4.00 -15.72
C ARG A 108 -2.98 -3.24 -14.86
N ALA A 109 -2.90 -3.56 -13.57
CA ALA A 109 -1.96 -2.94 -12.62
C ALA A 109 -0.57 -3.58 -12.75
N ARG A 110 0.11 -3.33 -13.89
CA ARG A 110 1.34 -4.03 -14.27
C ARG A 110 2.60 -3.21 -14.09
N GLY A 111 3.63 -3.85 -13.52
CA GLY A 111 5.00 -3.38 -13.64
C GLY A 111 5.59 -3.77 -15.00
N SER A 112 6.56 -3.00 -15.48
CA SER A 112 7.23 -3.28 -16.76
C SER A 112 8.14 -4.52 -16.70
N VAL A 113 8.54 -4.95 -15.50
CA VAL A 113 9.38 -6.13 -15.28
C VAL A 113 8.59 -7.21 -14.56
N ALA A 114 7.91 -6.88 -13.45
CA ALA A 114 7.17 -7.85 -12.65
C ALA A 114 5.98 -7.22 -11.94
N THR A 115 5.04 -8.08 -11.54
CA THR A 115 3.95 -7.72 -10.62
C THR A 115 3.79 -8.84 -9.61
N VAL A 116 3.80 -8.48 -8.33
CA VAL A 116 3.63 -9.40 -7.21
C VAL A 116 2.42 -8.99 -6.36
N ALA A 117 1.88 -9.92 -5.60
CA ALA A 117 0.79 -9.66 -4.67
C ALA A 117 1.01 -10.34 -3.32
N THR A 118 0.37 -9.83 -2.28
CA THR A 118 0.08 -10.52 -1.02
C THR A 118 -1.43 -10.44 -0.75
N LEU A 119 -1.95 -11.31 0.12
CA LEU A 119 -3.32 -11.17 0.60
C LEU A 119 -3.38 -10.16 1.75
N GLY A 120 -4.55 -9.55 1.93
CA GLY A 120 -4.90 -8.74 3.09
C GLY A 120 -6.02 -9.40 3.90
N ASN A 121 -6.46 -8.73 4.95
CA ASN A 121 -7.47 -9.30 5.83
C ASN A 121 -8.87 -9.39 5.17
N TRP A 122 -9.18 -8.54 4.21
CA TRP A 122 -10.47 -8.61 3.51
C TRP A 122 -10.54 -9.81 2.56
N GLU A 123 -9.44 -10.18 1.88
CA GLU A 123 -9.40 -11.42 1.12
C GLU A 123 -9.61 -12.63 2.03
N HIS A 124 -8.95 -12.69 3.19
CA HIS A 124 -9.12 -13.77 4.17
C HIS A 124 -10.55 -13.82 4.72
N ASP A 125 -11.14 -12.69 5.09
CA ASP A 125 -12.53 -12.59 5.57
C ASP A 125 -13.54 -13.05 4.51
N ALA A 126 -13.25 -12.74 3.24
CA ALA A 126 -14.03 -13.21 2.08
C ALA A 126 -13.86 -14.70 1.78
N GLY A 127 -13.06 -15.44 2.54
CA GLY A 127 -12.75 -16.86 2.31
C GLY A 127 -11.88 -17.08 1.07
N ILE A 128 -11.08 -16.10 0.65
CA ILE A 128 -10.08 -16.23 -0.39
C ILE A 128 -8.81 -16.75 0.27
N ASP A 129 -8.69 -18.08 0.30
CA ASP A 129 -7.52 -18.77 0.80
C ASP A 129 -6.34 -18.68 -0.19
N ARG A 130 -5.18 -19.21 0.24
CA ARG A 130 -3.97 -19.27 -0.58
C ARG A 130 -4.24 -19.79 -1.98
N ARG A 131 -4.92 -20.94 -2.12
CA ARG A 131 -5.16 -21.62 -3.40
C ARG A 131 -6.04 -20.77 -4.33
N THR A 132 -7.09 -20.20 -3.78
CA THR A 132 -8.00 -19.31 -4.52
C THR A 132 -7.26 -18.05 -4.98
N GLY A 133 -6.47 -17.43 -4.09
CA GLY A 133 -5.64 -16.27 -4.39
C GLY A 133 -4.58 -16.58 -5.47
N GLU A 134 -3.83 -17.69 -5.34
CA GLU A 134 -2.84 -18.11 -6.35
C GLU A 134 -3.49 -18.28 -7.74
N THR A 135 -4.69 -18.87 -7.79
CA THR A 135 -5.43 -19.04 -9.04
C THR A 135 -5.84 -17.70 -9.64
N ALA A 136 -6.46 -16.81 -8.85
CA ALA A 136 -6.93 -15.51 -9.31
C ALA A 136 -5.79 -14.62 -9.81
N TYR A 137 -4.72 -14.50 -9.01
CA TYR A 137 -3.56 -13.70 -9.40
C TYR A 137 -2.80 -14.29 -10.59
N SER A 138 -2.70 -15.62 -10.69
CA SER A 138 -2.10 -16.30 -11.86
C SER A 138 -2.87 -16.01 -13.16
N LEU A 139 -4.21 -15.99 -13.12
CA LEU A 139 -5.05 -15.59 -14.27
C LEU A 139 -4.78 -14.15 -14.68
N ALA A 140 -4.46 -13.28 -13.73
CA ALA A 140 -4.03 -11.91 -14.01
C ALA A 140 -2.57 -11.80 -14.45
N GLY A 141 -1.78 -12.88 -14.44
CA GLY A 141 -0.33 -12.90 -14.70
C GLY A 141 0.47 -12.21 -13.59
N VAL A 142 0.01 -12.31 -12.35
CA VAL A 142 0.62 -11.78 -11.13
C VAL A 142 1.08 -12.94 -10.25
N GLU A 143 2.24 -12.82 -9.62
CA GLU A 143 2.74 -13.82 -8.66
C GLU A 143 2.24 -13.49 -7.26
N LEU A 144 1.47 -14.40 -6.65
CA LEU A 144 1.08 -14.28 -5.24
C LEU A 144 2.21 -14.78 -4.35
N LEU A 145 2.68 -13.91 -3.46
CA LEU A 145 3.68 -14.23 -2.44
C LEU A 145 2.96 -14.53 -1.12
N TYR A 146 2.80 -15.82 -0.81
CA TYR A 146 2.20 -16.30 0.44
C TYR A 146 3.28 -16.91 1.33
N ASN A 147 3.83 -16.13 2.25
CA ASN A 147 4.99 -16.50 3.06
C ASN A 147 6.13 -17.04 2.18
N SER A 148 6.42 -16.35 1.11
CA SER A 148 7.36 -16.80 0.09
C SER A 148 8.15 -15.64 -0.52
N THR A 149 9.12 -15.99 -1.34
CA THR A 149 10.07 -15.06 -1.96
C THR A 149 10.08 -15.24 -3.46
N THR A 150 10.21 -14.13 -4.19
CA THR A 150 10.58 -14.15 -5.61
C THR A 150 11.84 -13.34 -5.87
N ARG A 151 12.57 -13.68 -6.94
CA ARG A 151 13.79 -12.98 -7.39
C ARG A 151 13.54 -12.34 -8.75
N ILE A 152 13.48 -11.02 -8.76
CA ILE A 152 13.27 -10.21 -9.97
C ILE A 152 14.63 -9.90 -10.58
N ARG A 153 14.92 -10.48 -11.75
CA ARG A 153 16.18 -10.31 -12.47
C ARG A 153 16.19 -9.04 -13.30
N VAL A 154 17.27 -8.27 -13.19
CA VAL A 154 17.53 -7.08 -14.01
C VAL A 154 18.99 -7.16 -14.48
N GLY A 155 19.19 -7.51 -15.73
CA GLY A 155 20.54 -7.83 -16.23
C GLY A 155 21.16 -9.01 -15.47
N THR A 156 22.32 -8.77 -14.88
CA THR A 156 23.03 -9.77 -14.06
C THR A 156 22.66 -9.71 -12.58
N ALA A 157 21.98 -8.63 -12.14
CA ALA A 157 21.54 -8.43 -10.78
C ALA A 157 20.15 -9.03 -10.51
N ALA A 158 19.80 -9.15 -9.24
CA ALA A 158 18.45 -9.51 -8.81
C ALA A 158 18.02 -8.69 -7.59
N LEU A 159 16.72 -8.35 -7.56
CA LEU A 159 16.04 -7.82 -6.40
C LEU A 159 15.20 -8.94 -5.80
N THR A 160 15.42 -9.23 -4.53
CA THR A 160 14.59 -10.19 -3.79
C THR A 160 13.36 -9.47 -3.21
N VAL A 161 12.17 -10.01 -3.45
CA VAL A 161 10.92 -9.53 -2.84
C VAL A 161 10.36 -10.64 -1.97
N VAL A 162 10.14 -10.33 -0.70
CA VAL A 162 9.54 -11.25 0.29
C VAL A 162 8.11 -10.82 0.54
N GLY A 163 7.15 -11.71 0.32
CA GLY A 163 5.76 -11.51 0.67
C GLY A 163 5.38 -12.32 1.91
N ILE A 164 4.83 -11.63 2.89
CA ILE A 164 4.36 -12.20 4.15
C ILE A 164 2.82 -12.16 4.13
N ASP A 165 2.20 -13.27 4.50
CA ASP A 165 0.74 -13.35 4.59
C ASP A 165 0.17 -12.37 5.62
N ASP A 166 -1.13 -12.07 5.51
CA ASP A 166 -1.77 -11.10 6.39
C ASP A 166 -1.69 -11.49 7.86
N PRO A 167 -1.20 -10.60 8.73
CA PRO A 167 -1.06 -10.90 10.16
C PRO A 167 -2.34 -10.70 10.99
N VAL A 168 -3.45 -10.26 10.37
CA VAL A 168 -4.72 -10.02 11.07
C VAL A 168 -5.63 -11.25 11.01
N LEU A 169 -5.85 -11.79 9.81
CA LEU A 169 -6.72 -12.95 9.58
C LEU A 169 -6.02 -14.12 8.88
N GLY A 170 -4.80 -13.92 8.40
CA GLY A 170 -3.97 -14.94 7.76
C GLY A 170 -3.04 -15.67 8.74
N GLN A 171 -1.99 -16.26 8.19
CA GLN A 171 -0.98 -17.02 8.92
C GLN A 171 0.44 -16.56 8.56
N PRO A 172 0.89 -15.41 9.06
CA PRO A 172 2.20 -14.86 8.73
C PRO A 172 3.32 -15.76 9.26
N ASP A 173 4.21 -16.18 8.37
CA ASP A 173 5.40 -16.97 8.69
C ASP A 173 6.63 -16.36 8.04
N VAL A 174 7.30 -15.46 8.79
CA VAL A 174 8.51 -14.77 8.35
C VAL A 174 9.67 -15.76 8.13
N ALA A 175 9.75 -16.81 8.97
CA ALA A 175 10.81 -17.81 8.86
C ALA A 175 10.67 -18.61 7.56
N ALA A 176 9.46 -18.99 7.18
CA ALA A 176 9.20 -19.62 5.89
C ALA A 176 9.47 -18.65 4.73
N ALA A 177 8.98 -17.40 4.85
CA ALA A 177 9.13 -16.38 3.82
C ALA A 177 10.59 -16.02 3.52
N THR A 178 11.47 -16.10 4.52
CA THR A 178 12.89 -15.73 4.39
C THR A 178 13.85 -16.93 4.30
N ARG A 179 13.29 -18.14 4.20
CA ARG A 179 14.11 -19.37 4.17
C ARG A 179 15.09 -19.36 3.00
N GLY A 180 16.37 -19.59 3.32
CA GLY A 180 17.43 -19.66 2.31
C GLY A 180 17.97 -18.31 1.83
N LEU A 181 17.47 -17.21 2.37
CA LEU A 181 18.06 -15.90 2.09
C LEU A 181 19.36 -15.74 2.89
N ASP A 182 20.44 -15.39 2.20
CA ASP A 182 21.76 -15.17 2.81
C ASP A 182 22.07 -13.68 3.09
N GLY A 183 21.13 -12.79 2.78
CA GLY A 183 21.27 -11.35 2.99
C GLY A 183 22.21 -10.64 2.02
N ARG A 184 22.70 -11.30 0.98
CA ARG A 184 23.65 -10.72 0.01
C ARG A 184 22.95 -9.91 -1.08
N GLU A 185 21.73 -10.32 -1.45
CA GLU A 185 20.95 -9.61 -2.46
C GLU A 185 20.11 -8.49 -1.83
N PRO A 186 19.93 -7.36 -2.53
CA PRO A 186 18.98 -6.35 -2.13
C PRO A 186 17.59 -6.98 -1.95
N CYS A 187 16.96 -6.71 -0.80
CA CYS A 187 15.70 -7.32 -0.44
C CYS A 187 14.69 -6.27 0.02
N VAL A 188 13.45 -6.37 -0.45
CA VAL A 188 12.31 -5.57 -0.01
C VAL A 188 11.21 -6.51 0.48
N TRP A 189 10.59 -6.20 1.62
CA TRP A 189 9.47 -6.96 2.13
C TRP A 189 8.16 -6.23 1.90
N VAL A 190 7.13 -7.01 1.61
CA VAL A 190 5.74 -6.55 1.48
C VAL A 190 4.85 -7.37 2.40
N LEU A 191 4.06 -6.69 3.22
CA LEU A 191 3.07 -7.31 4.11
C LEU A 191 1.92 -6.33 4.32
N HIS A 192 0.71 -6.84 4.46
CA HIS A 192 -0.46 -5.97 4.49
C HIS A 192 -0.52 -5.12 5.76
N ALA A 193 -0.66 -5.71 6.95
CA ALA A 193 -0.85 -4.99 8.20
C ALA A 193 0.48 -4.70 8.94
N PRO A 194 0.84 -3.41 9.14
CA PRO A 194 2.18 -3.00 9.59
C PRO A 194 2.49 -3.36 11.05
N GLY A 195 1.48 -3.51 11.92
CA GLY A 195 1.69 -3.79 13.35
C GLY A 195 2.43 -5.09 13.63
N TYR A 196 2.54 -5.97 12.64
CA TYR A 196 3.30 -7.21 12.77
C TYR A 196 4.82 -6.97 12.80
N VAL A 197 5.30 -5.89 12.20
CA VAL A 197 6.74 -5.57 12.14
C VAL A 197 7.35 -5.41 13.54
N ASP A 198 6.60 -4.84 14.49
CA ASP A 198 7.06 -4.71 15.88
C ASP A 198 7.12 -6.06 16.65
N LYS A 199 6.56 -7.13 16.08
CA LYS A 199 6.61 -8.48 16.66
C LYS A 199 7.78 -9.32 16.12
N ILE A 200 8.45 -8.87 15.05
CA ILE A 200 9.57 -9.58 14.44
C ILE A 200 10.84 -9.24 15.23
N GLN A 201 11.49 -10.28 15.75
CA GLN A 201 12.72 -10.09 16.54
C GLN A 201 13.89 -9.72 15.62
N PRO A 202 14.62 -8.64 15.92
CA PRO A 202 15.85 -8.30 15.20
C PRO A 202 16.88 -9.43 15.25
N GLY A 203 17.52 -9.71 14.12
CA GLY A 203 18.57 -10.74 14.01
C GLY A 203 18.05 -12.17 13.77
N ALA A 204 16.75 -12.42 13.91
CA ALA A 204 16.15 -13.73 13.60
C ALA A 204 16.08 -14.02 12.09
N VAL A 205 16.13 -12.97 11.27
CA VAL A 205 15.93 -13.03 9.81
C VAL A 205 16.83 -12.00 9.10
N PRO A 206 17.17 -12.19 7.81
CA PRO A 206 17.90 -11.19 7.02
C PRO A 206 17.15 -9.86 6.98
N ARG A 207 17.83 -8.76 7.26
CA ARG A 207 17.24 -7.42 7.28
C ARG A 207 16.96 -6.92 5.85
N PRO A 208 15.72 -6.53 5.49
CA PRO A 208 15.45 -5.94 4.20
C PRO A 208 15.94 -4.48 4.11
N ALA A 209 16.06 -3.97 2.89
CA ALA A 209 16.34 -2.54 2.64
C ALA A 209 15.15 -1.66 3.02
N ALA A 210 13.93 -2.15 2.78
CA ALA A 210 12.68 -1.52 3.18
C ALA A 210 11.59 -2.56 3.38
N ILE A 211 10.60 -2.20 4.19
CA ILE A 211 9.32 -2.89 4.37
C ILE A 211 8.22 -1.96 3.87
N ILE A 212 7.26 -2.47 3.09
CA ILE A 212 6.15 -1.70 2.54
C ILE A 212 4.84 -2.35 2.99
N SER A 213 3.94 -1.56 3.55
CA SER A 213 2.65 -2.00 4.09
C SER A 213 1.51 -1.07 3.70
N GLY A 214 0.27 -1.54 3.90
CA GLY A 214 -0.97 -0.80 3.76
C GLY A 214 -1.82 -0.84 5.02
N HIS A 215 -3.09 -1.30 4.88
CA HIS A 215 -4.04 -1.64 5.93
C HIS A 215 -4.63 -0.47 6.72
N THR A 216 -3.85 0.54 7.02
CA THR A 216 -4.23 1.64 7.93
C THR A 216 -5.17 2.66 7.30
N HIS A 217 -5.24 2.69 5.97
CA HIS A 217 -5.87 3.76 5.18
C HIS A 217 -5.35 5.16 5.53
N GLY A 218 -4.24 5.26 6.27
CA GLY A 218 -3.79 6.51 6.88
C GLY A 218 -4.80 7.10 7.86
N GLY A 219 -5.77 6.29 8.35
CA GLY A 219 -6.90 6.71 9.17
C GLY A 219 -8.10 7.23 8.38
N GLN A 220 -8.03 7.26 7.04
CA GLN A 220 -9.08 7.59 6.06
C GLN A 220 -9.74 8.97 6.26
N VAL A 221 -10.22 9.26 7.48
CA VAL A 221 -10.73 10.57 7.90
C VAL A 221 -9.85 11.10 9.02
N ARG A 222 -9.15 12.18 8.74
CA ARG A 222 -8.19 12.80 9.68
C ARG A 222 -8.66 14.19 10.10
N LEU A 223 -8.23 14.59 11.26
CA LEU A 223 -8.26 15.99 11.71
C LEU A 223 -6.83 16.54 11.70
N PRO A 224 -6.64 17.85 11.61
CA PRO A 224 -5.31 18.42 11.80
C PRO A 224 -4.70 17.91 13.11
N LEU A 225 -3.52 17.25 13.03
CA LEU A 225 -2.77 16.68 14.16
C LEU A 225 -3.41 15.47 14.86
N TYR A 226 -4.53 14.91 14.37
CA TYR A 226 -5.19 13.80 15.04
C TYR A 226 -5.80 12.81 14.02
N THR A 227 -5.54 11.52 14.24
CA THR A 227 -6.15 10.42 13.48
C THR A 227 -7.09 9.67 14.42
N PRO A 228 -8.42 9.80 14.24
CA PRO A 228 -9.39 9.24 15.17
C PRO A 228 -9.37 7.73 15.27
N TYR A 229 -9.05 7.06 14.17
CA TYR A 229 -9.14 5.61 14.07
C TYR A 229 -8.11 5.03 13.09
N THR A 230 -7.58 3.87 13.43
CA THR A 230 -6.88 2.94 12.54
C THR A 230 -7.38 1.52 12.81
N PRO A 231 -7.42 0.62 11.80
CA PRO A 231 -7.89 -0.75 11.99
C PRO A 231 -7.04 -1.54 12.98
N TYR A 232 -7.62 -2.60 13.55
CA TYR A 232 -6.87 -3.58 14.33
C TYR A 232 -5.78 -4.23 13.45
N GLY A 233 -4.56 -4.33 13.94
CA GLY A 233 -3.41 -4.79 13.16
C GLY A 233 -2.49 -3.65 12.71
N SER A 234 -2.94 -2.39 12.78
CA SER A 234 -2.11 -1.23 12.47
C SER A 234 -0.95 -1.02 13.46
N GLY A 235 -1.10 -1.48 14.71
CA GLY A 235 -0.13 -1.17 15.77
C GLY A 235 -0.07 0.33 16.03
N ARG A 236 1.15 0.87 16.15
CA ARG A 236 1.41 2.31 16.32
C ARG A 236 1.50 3.08 15.00
N PHE A 237 1.30 2.41 13.88
CA PHE A 237 1.55 2.94 12.56
C PHE A 237 0.28 3.54 11.95
N VAL A 238 0.45 4.68 11.26
CA VAL A 238 -0.65 5.37 10.58
C VAL A 238 -0.35 5.57 9.09
N ALA A 239 0.70 6.29 8.75
CA ALA A 239 1.12 6.53 7.37
C ALA A 239 2.55 7.07 7.30
N GLY A 240 3.23 6.87 6.16
CA GLY A 240 4.57 7.39 5.91
C GLY A 240 5.68 6.51 6.45
N TRP A 241 6.88 7.09 6.60
CA TRP A 241 8.08 6.37 7.00
C TRP A 241 8.23 6.24 8.52
N TYR A 242 8.57 5.03 8.97
CA TYR A 242 9.03 4.69 10.33
C TYR A 242 10.42 4.07 10.23
N ARG A 243 11.38 4.65 10.98
CA ARG A 243 12.80 4.24 10.91
C ARG A 243 13.28 3.51 12.17
N ASP A 244 12.44 3.43 13.17
CA ASP A 244 12.65 2.79 14.48
C ASP A 244 12.07 1.38 14.54
N THR A 245 12.10 0.67 13.42
CA THR A 245 11.62 -0.71 13.24
C THR A 245 12.77 -1.62 12.76
N LEU A 246 12.48 -2.92 12.54
CA LEU A 246 13.46 -3.90 12.02
C LEU A 246 14.25 -3.36 10.81
N ALA A 247 13.56 -2.69 9.90
CA ALA A 247 14.12 -1.97 8.75
C ALA A 247 13.20 -0.77 8.45
N PRO A 248 13.61 0.23 7.64
CA PRO A 248 12.72 1.33 7.29
C PRO A 248 11.38 0.79 6.78
N LEU A 249 10.30 1.12 7.49
CA LEU A 249 8.93 0.73 7.15
C LEU A 249 8.19 1.91 6.54
N TYR A 250 7.58 1.71 5.39
CA TYR A 250 6.63 2.66 4.81
C TYR A 250 5.21 2.11 4.91
N VAL A 251 4.30 2.93 5.42
CA VAL A 251 2.88 2.60 5.52
C VAL A 251 2.10 3.50 4.58
N SER A 252 1.50 2.89 3.55
CA SER A 252 0.69 3.58 2.55
C SER A 252 -0.69 3.97 3.12
N ARG A 253 -1.25 5.06 2.58
CA ARG A 253 -2.64 5.45 2.87
C ARG A 253 -3.66 4.66 2.07
N GLY A 254 -3.21 3.76 1.18
CA GLY A 254 -4.11 2.95 0.36
C GLY A 254 -4.91 3.75 -0.67
N ILE A 255 -5.69 3.05 -1.47
CA ILE A 255 -6.43 3.59 -2.63
C ILE A 255 -7.92 3.79 -2.34
N GLY A 256 -8.59 2.75 -1.87
CA GLY A 256 -10.05 2.73 -1.67
C GLY A 256 -10.50 3.37 -0.36
N THR A 257 -11.71 3.02 0.01
CA THR A 257 -12.34 3.40 1.29
C THR A 257 -13.03 2.19 1.89
N VAL A 258 -13.10 2.14 3.22
CA VAL A 258 -13.84 1.11 3.96
C VAL A 258 -14.86 1.75 4.88
N VAL A 259 -15.97 1.06 5.16
CA VAL A 259 -17.08 1.49 6.04
C VAL A 259 -17.76 2.77 5.55
N LEU A 260 -17.01 3.87 5.45
CA LEU A 260 -17.49 5.17 4.99
C LEU A 260 -16.85 5.50 3.63
N PRO A 261 -17.64 5.80 2.56
CA PRO A 261 -17.09 6.12 1.24
C PRO A 261 -16.56 7.57 1.19
N ALA A 262 -15.69 7.92 2.14
CA ALA A 262 -15.14 9.27 2.30
C ALA A 262 -13.68 9.24 2.69
N ARG A 263 -12.92 10.24 2.25
CA ARG A 263 -11.59 10.57 2.74
C ARG A 263 -11.54 12.06 3.09
N LEU A 264 -10.91 12.41 4.19
CA LEU A 264 -10.79 13.80 4.62
C LEU A 264 -9.40 14.04 5.17
N PHE A 265 -8.65 14.98 4.59
CA PHE A 265 -7.23 15.26 4.89
C PHE A 265 -6.34 14.02 4.80
N CYS A 266 -6.75 13.06 3.98
CA CYS A 266 -6.07 11.78 3.79
C CYS A 266 -6.30 11.24 2.37
N PRO A 267 -5.84 11.96 1.33
CA PRO A 267 -6.06 11.53 -0.05
C PRO A 267 -5.46 10.15 -0.30
N PRO A 268 -6.09 9.35 -1.20
CA PRO A 268 -5.55 8.07 -1.63
C PRO A 268 -4.13 8.23 -2.15
N GLU A 269 -3.30 7.22 -1.98
CA GLU A 269 -1.88 7.31 -2.28
C GLU A 269 -1.38 6.18 -3.16
N LEU A 270 -0.62 6.53 -4.19
CA LEU A 270 0.20 5.62 -4.99
C LEU A 270 1.68 5.93 -4.73
N PRO A 271 2.31 5.30 -3.74
CA PRO A 271 3.73 5.48 -3.48
C PRO A 271 4.58 4.82 -4.57
N ILE A 272 5.59 5.54 -5.04
CA ILE A 272 6.64 5.05 -5.95
C ILE A 272 7.96 5.11 -5.20
N PHE A 273 8.58 3.96 -5.00
CA PHE A 273 9.89 3.83 -4.37
C PHE A 273 10.95 3.68 -5.46
N THR A 274 12.03 4.45 -5.37
CA THR A 274 13.19 4.32 -6.26
C THR A 274 14.36 3.78 -5.47
N LEU A 275 14.89 2.64 -5.87
CA LEU A 275 16.13 2.10 -5.27
C LEU A 275 17.29 3.01 -5.65
N ARG A 276 18.12 3.38 -4.67
CA ARG A 276 19.26 4.28 -4.87
C ARG A 276 20.53 3.70 -4.30
N LYS A 277 21.54 3.61 -5.15
CA LYS A 277 22.87 3.25 -4.71
C LYS A 277 23.44 4.38 -3.85
N VAL A 278 23.90 4.02 -2.65
CA VAL A 278 24.63 4.95 -1.78
C VAL A 278 25.99 4.36 -1.44
N GLY A 279 27.00 5.21 -1.31
CA GLY A 279 28.29 4.80 -0.81
C GLY A 279 28.17 4.30 0.63
N ARG A 280 29.04 3.36 1.05
CA ARG A 280 29.16 3.05 2.48
C ARG A 280 29.58 4.32 3.22
N THR A 281 28.78 4.79 4.14
CA THR A 281 29.27 5.71 5.17
C THR A 281 30.28 4.92 6.01
N ALA A 282 31.52 5.39 5.98
CA ALA A 282 32.61 4.81 6.78
C ALA A 282 32.31 4.85 8.28
#